data_2bcb556cf6b326dae2517b9af66f8b2b
#
_entry.id   2bcb556cf6b326dae2517b9af66f8b2b
#
_cell.length_a   1.000
_cell.length_b   1.000
_cell.length_c   1.000
_cell.angle_alpha   90.00
_cell.angle_beta   90.00
_cell.angle_gamma   90.00
#
_symmetry.space_group_name_H-M   'P 1'
#
loop_
_entity.id
_entity.type
_entity.pdbx_description
1 polymer ?
#
loop_
_entity_poly.entity_id
_entity_poly.type
_entity_poly.pdbx_seq_one_letter_code
_entity_poly.pdbx_strand_id
1 'polypeptide(L)'
;MVFRQCFLLLFLGVTFCLFSFSRKIAAEEWAQFRGANATGVSTESKNLPVKFSFEENVLWSVEIGEGVASPIISKGRVIATAMIDKEKFAVFCFDAATGKKIWRREFETGKIGDIIPPNVPASSTPVSDGKRVYVHFSTLGLMAFNLSDGKTVWTKEIPEPFYLMGWGSAQSPIIYKGMLIYSQDDDLSPFIMAVDKLTGKLRWKTDRPDMLAGYSTPVLCTANGRTDLVLAGTGKWKGYDPQTGKERWTCNTLLRTIMTTPVVAGDKMYLSVQSYGDTARVLKFALLQWKDTNQDNKLDMTELDPAFAKKFKNGDKDKDGFLVEDEIDAAFQAPGNMVGGGNIIQCIRGGGMGDVTKTHVVWNLDNKAPSNISSPVIADGRLFLVKKGGISASFDAQTGETIWMRKRIRNFGNYYASPVVGDGKIYVTGENGFVIVVKQGPELEVLEKNDMQESCIATPAIANGRLYIRTLNKLYCISKEEK
;
A
#
# COMPACT_ATOMS: atom_id res chain seq x y z
N MET A 1 77.17 -52.99 29.61
CA MET A 1 77.15 -51.76 28.80
C MET A 1 75.79 -51.62 28.15
N VAL A 2 74.91 -50.90 28.82
CA VAL A 2 73.49 -50.78 28.43
C VAL A 2 73.16 -49.30 28.34
N PHE A 3 72.90 -48.82 27.14
CA PHE A 3 72.45 -47.42 26.89
C PHE A 3 70.94 -47.33 27.16
N ARG A 4 70.53 -46.44 28.09
CA ARG A 4 69.14 -46.02 28.28
C ARG A 4 68.92 -44.76 27.45
N GLN A 5 68.00 -44.85 26.49
CA GLN A 5 67.44 -43.65 25.81
C GLN A 5 66.20 -43.17 26.57
N CYS A 6 66.23 -41.93 27.03
CA CYS A 6 65.04 -41.20 27.52
C CYS A 6 64.26 -40.59 26.34
N PHE A 7 63.02 -40.97 26.17
CA PHE A 7 62.07 -40.30 25.29
C PHE A 7 61.36 -39.13 26.06
N LEU A 8 61.59 -37.93 25.62
CA LEU A 8 60.87 -36.75 26.10
C LEU A 8 59.62 -36.54 25.23
N LEU A 9 58.43 -36.77 25.78
CA LEU A 9 57.17 -36.45 25.12
C LEU A 9 56.81 -35.00 25.37
N LEU A 10 56.87 -34.16 24.32
CA LEU A 10 56.34 -32.82 24.30
C LEU A 10 54.82 -32.89 24.03
N PHE A 11 53.99 -32.55 25.02
CA PHE A 11 52.59 -32.29 24.83
C PHE A 11 52.37 -30.83 24.31
N LEU A 12 52.10 -30.66 23.02
CA LEU A 12 51.61 -29.41 22.47
C LEU A 12 50.08 -29.32 22.77
N GLY A 13 49.72 -28.56 23.76
CA GLY A 13 48.32 -28.20 24.02
C GLY A 13 47.83 -27.19 22.98
N VAL A 14 47.04 -27.67 22.03
CA VAL A 14 46.28 -26.81 21.10
C VAL A 14 45.04 -26.30 21.82
N THR A 15 45.12 -25.05 22.30
CA THR A 15 43.94 -24.34 22.85
C THR A 15 43.07 -23.92 21.70
N PHE A 16 41.97 -24.63 21.46
CA PHE A 16 40.92 -24.27 20.51
C PHE A 16 40.11 -23.10 21.11
N CYS A 17 40.44 -21.87 20.75
CA CYS A 17 39.58 -20.72 21.02
C CYS A 17 38.35 -20.83 20.13
N LEU A 18 37.23 -21.33 20.68
CA LEU A 18 35.90 -21.23 20.06
C LEU A 18 35.49 -19.75 20.02
N PHE A 19 35.82 -19.07 18.94
CA PHE A 19 35.19 -17.80 18.62
C PHE A 19 33.71 -18.08 18.28
N SER A 20 32.85 -17.94 19.25
CA SER A 20 31.40 -17.86 19.01
C SER A 20 31.12 -16.58 18.22
N PHE A 21 31.09 -16.70 16.88
CA PHE A 21 30.51 -15.66 16.04
C PHE A 21 29.01 -15.59 16.33
N SER A 22 28.65 -14.75 17.31
CA SER A 22 27.27 -14.31 17.46
C SER A 22 26.89 -13.58 16.18
N ARG A 23 26.25 -14.27 15.23
CA ARG A 23 25.58 -13.60 14.11
C ARG A 23 24.56 -12.65 14.74
N LYS A 24 24.86 -11.36 14.75
CA LYS A 24 23.83 -10.35 14.96
C LYS A 24 22.78 -10.60 13.87
N ILE A 25 21.65 -11.20 14.26
CA ILE A 25 20.49 -11.30 13.39
C ILE A 25 20.15 -9.87 13.02
N ALA A 26 20.19 -9.56 11.72
CA ALA A 26 19.81 -8.23 11.25
C ALA A 26 18.37 -7.98 11.69
N ALA A 27 18.11 -6.78 12.23
CA ALA A 27 16.77 -6.41 12.63
C ALA A 27 15.83 -6.52 11.42
N GLU A 28 14.65 -7.11 11.64
CA GLU A 28 13.63 -7.25 10.60
C GLU A 28 13.21 -5.87 10.09
N GLU A 29 13.08 -5.76 8.79
CA GLU A 29 12.70 -4.53 8.11
C GLU A 29 11.24 -4.61 7.64
N TRP A 30 10.48 -3.54 7.89
CA TRP A 30 9.15 -3.30 7.30
C TRP A 30 9.19 -1.94 6.61
N ALA A 31 10.06 -1.81 5.62
CA ALA A 31 10.58 -0.55 5.13
C ALA A 31 9.70 0.17 4.09
N GLN A 32 8.52 -0.33 3.80
CA GLN A 32 7.54 0.23 2.87
C GLN A 32 6.11 -0.22 3.22
N PHE A 33 5.13 0.29 2.47
CA PHE A 33 3.73 -0.12 2.61
C PHE A 33 3.58 -1.64 2.57
N ARG A 34 2.98 -2.22 3.62
CA ARG A 34 2.78 -3.65 3.82
C ARG A 34 4.08 -4.50 3.80
N GLY A 35 5.21 -3.92 4.20
CA GLY A 35 6.48 -4.65 4.27
C GLY A 35 7.07 -5.02 2.92
N ALA A 36 7.85 -6.07 2.86
CA ALA A 36 8.57 -6.49 1.67
C ALA A 36 7.62 -6.69 0.48
N ASN A 37 7.81 -5.90 -0.57
CA ASN A 37 7.02 -5.95 -1.81
C ASN A 37 5.49 -5.92 -1.59
N ALA A 38 5.04 -5.20 -0.57
CA ALA A 38 3.63 -5.07 -0.17
C ALA A 38 2.90 -6.40 0.12
N THR A 39 3.62 -7.45 0.53
CA THR A 39 3.03 -8.77 0.79
C THR A 39 2.14 -8.80 2.03
N GLY A 40 2.38 -7.93 3.02
CA GLY A 40 1.68 -7.94 4.30
C GLY A 40 2.13 -9.08 5.23
N VAL A 41 3.28 -9.72 4.96
CA VAL A 41 3.74 -10.90 5.69
C VAL A 41 5.09 -10.65 6.32
N SER A 42 5.19 -10.89 7.64
CA SER A 42 6.44 -11.05 8.37
C SER A 42 6.77 -12.54 8.48
N THR A 43 7.94 -12.92 8.01
CA THR A 43 8.44 -14.31 8.07
C THR A 43 9.35 -14.57 9.26
N GLU A 44 9.87 -13.52 9.87
CA GLU A 44 10.92 -13.60 10.91
C GLU A 44 10.38 -13.34 12.31
N SER A 45 9.38 -12.47 12.45
CA SER A 45 8.79 -12.13 13.76
C SER A 45 8.16 -13.33 14.45
N LYS A 46 8.50 -13.51 15.72
CA LYS A 46 7.97 -14.54 16.62
C LYS A 46 7.41 -13.90 17.89
N ASN A 47 6.63 -14.66 18.64
CA ASN A 47 6.03 -14.23 19.91
C ASN A 47 5.13 -12.99 19.77
N LEU A 48 4.51 -12.81 18.61
CA LEU A 48 3.59 -11.70 18.39
C LEU A 48 2.40 -11.76 19.36
N PRO A 49 1.96 -10.61 19.89
CA PRO A 49 0.90 -10.55 20.89
C PRO A 49 -0.45 -10.99 20.31
N VAL A 50 -1.24 -11.71 21.12
CA VAL A 50 -2.64 -12.05 20.81
C VAL A 50 -3.56 -11.07 21.51
N LYS A 51 -3.36 -10.86 22.82
CA LYS A 51 -4.14 -9.96 23.65
C LYS A 51 -3.36 -8.67 23.90
N PHE A 52 -4.00 -7.54 23.64
CA PHE A 52 -3.47 -6.19 23.89
C PHE A 52 -4.61 -5.16 23.84
N SER A 53 -4.31 -3.95 24.25
CA SER A 53 -5.22 -2.81 24.12
C SER A 53 -4.42 -1.53 23.96
N PHE A 54 -5.06 -0.38 24.06
CA PHE A 54 -4.38 0.92 24.14
C PHE A 54 -3.52 1.09 25.41
N GLU A 55 -3.64 0.19 26.41
CA GLU A 55 -2.86 0.16 27.67
C GLU A 55 -2.14 -1.16 27.89
N GLU A 56 -2.74 -2.30 27.51
CA GLU A 56 -2.20 -3.65 27.79
C GLU A 56 -1.18 -4.04 26.70
N ASN A 57 -0.02 -4.54 27.11
CA ASN A 57 1.08 -4.96 26.22
C ASN A 57 1.66 -3.83 25.36
N VAL A 58 1.50 -2.58 25.77
CA VAL A 58 2.06 -1.39 25.12
C VAL A 58 3.47 -1.15 25.65
N LEU A 59 4.48 -1.27 24.78
CA LEU A 59 5.84 -0.88 25.12
C LEU A 59 5.99 0.64 25.17
N TRP A 60 5.38 1.32 24.22
CA TRP A 60 5.32 2.76 24.14
C TRP A 60 4.18 3.23 23.21
N SER A 61 3.73 4.44 23.44
CA SER A 61 2.82 5.17 22.56
C SER A 61 3.23 6.62 22.44
N VAL A 62 2.94 7.25 21.31
CA VAL A 62 3.25 8.66 21.03
C VAL A 62 2.14 9.32 20.22
N GLU A 63 1.84 10.57 20.56
CA GLU A 63 0.98 11.43 19.76
C GLU A 63 1.74 11.90 18.52
N ILE A 64 1.14 11.78 17.32
CA ILE A 64 1.77 12.17 16.07
C ILE A 64 0.89 13.07 15.18
N GLY A 65 -0.38 13.27 15.55
CA GLY A 65 -1.36 14.00 14.75
C GLY A 65 -2.09 13.12 13.74
N GLU A 66 -3.05 13.74 13.07
CA GLU A 66 -4.00 13.04 12.20
C GLU A 66 -3.32 12.37 11.00
N GLY A 67 -3.70 11.14 10.70
CA GLY A 67 -3.20 10.46 9.51
C GLY A 67 -3.60 9.00 9.36
N VAL A 68 -3.52 8.52 8.14
CA VAL A 68 -3.92 7.16 7.72
C VAL A 68 -2.79 6.38 7.03
N ALA A 69 -1.61 6.98 6.86
CA ALA A 69 -0.43 6.31 6.34
C ALA A 69 0.07 5.24 7.31
N SER A 70 0.48 4.10 6.78
CA SER A 70 1.07 3.03 7.59
C SER A 70 2.45 3.43 8.14
N PRO A 71 2.79 3.05 9.38
CA PRO A 71 4.16 3.19 9.86
C PRO A 71 5.09 2.24 9.10
N ILE A 72 6.36 2.61 8.97
CA ILE A 72 7.41 1.73 8.46
C ILE A 72 8.53 1.58 9.49
N ILE A 73 9.20 0.43 9.44
CA ILE A 73 10.33 0.13 10.32
C ILE A 73 11.58 -0.10 9.48
N SER A 74 12.63 0.67 9.76
CA SER A 74 13.91 0.54 9.08
C SER A 74 15.08 0.85 10.01
N LYS A 75 16.04 -0.06 10.08
CA LYS A 75 17.26 0.07 10.91
C LYS A 75 16.97 0.44 12.37
N GLY A 76 15.98 -0.22 12.98
CA GLY A 76 15.58 0.04 14.36
C GLY A 76 14.89 1.39 14.58
N ARG A 77 14.31 1.98 13.55
CA ARG A 77 13.56 3.24 13.58
C ARG A 77 12.17 3.05 13.04
N VAL A 78 11.22 3.75 13.63
CA VAL A 78 9.84 3.83 13.14
C VAL A 78 9.65 5.18 12.50
N ILE A 79 9.14 5.19 11.28
CA ILE A 79 8.83 6.40 10.53
C ILE A 79 7.31 6.48 10.30
N ALA A 80 6.74 7.65 10.56
CA ALA A 80 5.34 7.93 10.31
C ALA A 80 5.18 9.35 9.73
N THR A 81 4.12 9.54 8.95
CA THR A 81 3.72 10.86 8.44
C THR A 81 2.38 11.25 9.03
N ALA A 82 2.12 12.54 9.21
CA ALA A 82 0.86 13.04 9.74
C ALA A 82 0.54 14.44 9.25
N MET A 83 -0.70 14.86 9.50
CA MET A 83 -1.15 16.26 9.48
C MET A 83 -1.07 16.82 10.87
N ILE A 84 -0.51 18.03 11.00
CA ILE A 84 -0.52 18.80 12.22
C ILE A 84 -1.38 20.06 11.97
N ASP A 85 -2.37 20.28 12.82
CA ASP A 85 -3.24 21.45 12.81
C ASP A 85 -3.91 21.75 11.45
N LYS A 86 -4.08 20.73 10.60
CA LYS A 86 -4.64 20.83 9.23
C LYS A 86 -3.85 21.71 8.25
N GLU A 87 -2.78 22.33 8.69
CA GLU A 87 -1.99 23.27 7.90
C GLU A 87 -0.56 22.77 7.62
N LYS A 88 -0.12 21.72 8.31
CA LYS A 88 1.25 21.22 8.20
C LYS A 88 1.30 19.72 8.02
N PHE A 89 2.13 19.28 7.10
CA PHE A 89 2.61 17.90 7.05
C PHE A 89 3.76 17.72 8.04
N ALA A 90 3.80 16.56 8.65
CA ALA A 90 4.93 16.16 9.50
C ALA A 90 5.46 14.79 9.12
N VAL A 91 6.78 14.65 9.21
CA VAL A 91 7.49 13.36 9.14
C VAL A 91 8.17 13.14 10.47
N PHE A 92 7.90 12.01 11.10
CA PHE A 92 8.46 11.62 12.37
C PHE A 92 9.39 10.44 12.22
N CYS A 93 10.43 10.42 13.04
CA CYS A 93 11.29 9.27 13.23
C CYS A 93 11.48 9.02 14.72
N PHE A 94 11.16 7.81 15.14
CA PHE A 94 11.30 7.36 16.52
C PHE A 94 12.27 6.18 16.60
N ASP A 95 12.89 6.00 17.74
CA ASP A 95 13.56 4.75 18.09
C ASP A 95 12.53 3.64 18.25
N ALA A 96 12.71 2.54 17.56
CA ALA A 96 11.72 1.46 17.52
C ALA A 96 11.59 0.71 18.85
N ALA A 97 12.63 0.72 19.68
CA ALA A 97 12.61 0.04 20.98
C ALA A 97 11.92 0.86 22.07
N THR A 98 12.11 2.18 22.05
CA THR A 98 11.76 3.06 23.16
C THR A 98 10.68 4.10 22.84
N GLY A 99 10.33 4.30 21.58
CA GLY A 99 9.42 5.37 21.16
C GLY A 99 10.01 6.78 21.28
N LYS A 100 11.29 6.89 21.68
CA LYS A 100 11.95 8.19 21.79
C LYS A 100 12.05 8.84 20.40
N LYS A 101 11.55 10.08 20.30
CA LYS A 101 11.66 10.87 19.09
C LYS A 101 13.12 11.16 18.77
N ILE A 102 13.58 10.75 17.57
CA ILE A 102 14.92 11.01 17.06
C ILE A 102 14.93 12.33 16.32
N TRP A 103 13.97 12.52 15.41
CA TRP A 103 13.77 13.78 14.69
C TRP A 103 12.31 13.94 14.23
N ARG A 104 11.95 15.17 13.92
CA ARG A 104 10.68 15.58 13.29
C ARG A 104 10.95 16.64 12.25
N ARG A 105 10.23 16.61 11.13
CA ARG A 105 10.21 17.66 10.11
C ARG A 105 8.80 18.07 9.83
N GLU A 106 8.57 19.36 9.67
CA GLU A 106 7.27 19.94 9.36
C GLU A 106 7.36 20.80 8.11
N PHE A 107 6.27 20.82 7.36
CA PHE A 107 6.15 21.53 6.09
C PHE A 107 4.75 22.10 5.98
N GLU A 108 4.64 23.36 5.54
CA GLU A 108 3.34 23.95 5.23
C GLU A 108 2.67 23.14 4.11
N THR A 109 1.37 22.89 4.24
CA THR A 109 0.63 22.04 3.28
C THR A 109 0.39 22.74 1.95
N GLY A 110 0.41 24.07 1.92
CA GLY A 110 -0.17 24.84 0.82
C GLY A 110 -1.70 24.71 0.80
N LYS A 111 -2.30 25.09 -0.31
CA LYS A 111 -3.76 24.91 -0.50
C LYS A 111 -4.03 23.42 -0.79
N ILE A 112 -4.77 22.81 0.09
CA ILE A 112 -5.25 21.42 -0.07
C ILE A 112 -6.66 21.48 -0.63
N GLY A 113 -6.93 20.70 -1.68
CA GLY A 113 -8.29 20.48 -2.18
C GLY A 113 -9.14 19.67 -1.18
N ASP A 114 -10.44 19.65 -1.40
CA ASP A 114 -11.36 18.88 -0.57
C ASP A 114 -11.05 17.38 -0.69
N ILE A 115 -10.82 16.75 0.46
CA ILE A 115 -10.62 15.30 0.55
C ILE A 115 -11.71 14.72 1.45
N ILE A 116 -12.41 13.71 0.92
CA ILE A 116 -13.50 13.06 1.64
C ILE A 116 -12.94 12.10 2.70
N PRO A 117 -13.35 12.24 3.97
CA PRO A 117 -13.01 11.29 5.01
C PRO A 117 -13.40 9.85 4.64
N PRO A 118 -12.66 8.84 5.12
CA PRO A 118 -11.64 8.93 6.15
C PRO A 118 -10.22 9.21 5.63
N ASN A 119 -10.04 9.51 4.34
CA ASN A 119 -8.71 9.84 3.82
C ASN A 119 -8.25 11.23 4.30
N VAL A 120 -6.94 11.43 4.34
CA VAL A 120 -6.28 12.69 4.69
C VAL A 120 -5.13 12.94 3.71
N PRO A 121 -4.68 14.19 3.54
CA PRO A 121 -3.60 14.52 2.58
C PRO A 121 -2.26 13.80 2.83
N ALA A 122 -2.02 13.31 4.05
CA ALA A 122 -0.81 12.57 4.43
C ALA A 122 -1.04 11.04 4.41
N SER A 123 -1.66 10.50 3.37
CA SER A 123 -2.05 9.07 3.30
C SER A 123 -1.00 8.16 2.68
N SER A 124 -0.07 8.70 1.90
CA SER A 124 1.00 7.91 1.28
C SER A 124 1.96 7.36 2.32
N THR A 125 2.18 6.06 2.33
CA THR A 125 3.12 5.41 3.25
C THR A 125 4.55 5.67 2.80
N PRO A 126 5.46 6.08 3.69
CA PRO A 126 6.87 6.24 3.37
C PRO A 126 7.55 4.95 2.90
N VAL A 127 8.73 5.09 2.27
CA VAL A 127 9.63 3.97 2.01
C VAL A 127 11.06 4.32 2.43
N SER A 128 11.83 3.33 2.89
CA SER A 128 13.23 3.53 3.32
C SER A 128 14.18 2.55 2.64
N ASP A 129 15.40 3.00 2.35
CA ASP A 129 16.51 2.16 1.87
C ASP A 129 17.53 1.84 2.99
N GLY A 130 17.17 2.12 4.24
CA GLY A 130 18.04 1.95 5.41
C GLY A 130 19.04 3.07 5.62
N LYS A 131 19.15 4.03 4.70
CA LYS A 131 19.96 5.24 4.81
C LYS A 131 19.12 6.51 4.69
N ARG A 132 18.07 6.45 3.89
CA ARG A 132 17.15 7.55 3.61
C ARG A 132 15.70 7.10 3.78
N VAL A 133 14.85 8.07 3.99
CA VAL A 133 13.40 7.95 3.98
C VAL A 133 12.87 8.79 2.84
N TYR A 134 11.93 8.23 2.08
CA TYR A 134 11.27 8.90 0.98
C TYR A 134 9.79 8.99 1.30
N VAL A 135 9.23 10.16 1.15
CA VAL A 135 7.81 10.44 1.41
C VAL A 135 7.18 11.13 0.20
N HIS A 136 5.89 10.98 0.08
CA HIS A 136 5.06 11.73 -0.85
C HIS A 136 3.98 12.48 -0.08
N PHE A 137 3.81 13.76 -0.38
CA PHE A 137 2.67 14.57 0.03
C PHE A 137 2.01 15.15 -1.22
N SER A 138 0.69 15.14 -1.28
CA SER A 138 -0.08 15.51 -2.49
C SER A 138 0.26 16.88 -3.04
N THR A 139 0.49 17.87 -2.17
CA THR A 139 0.78 19.27 -2.55
C THR A 139 2.28 19.58 -2.65
N LEU A 140 3.16 18.73 -2.10
CA LEU A 140 4.61 18.96 -2.04
C LEU A 140 5.42 18.03 -2.94
N GLY A 141 4.79 16.96 -3.46
CA GLY A 141 5.45 15.97 -4.27
C GLY A 141 6.32 15.00 -3.46
N LEU A 142 7.44 14.56 -4.03
CA LEU A 142 8.36 13.60 -3.41
C LEU A 142 9.48 14.32 -2.65
N MET A 143 9.81 13.79 -1.48
CA MET A 143 10.88 14.31 -0.62
C MET A 143 11.74 13.17 -0.09
N ALA A 144 13.03 13.41 0.07
CA ALA A 144 13.98 12.48 0.66
C ALA A 144 14.69 13.11 1.87
N PHE A 145 14.80 12.33 2.93
CA PHE A 145 15.47 12.72 4.18
C PHE A 145 16.51 11.69 4.57
N ASN A 146 17.59 12.13 5.20
CA ASN A 146 18.50 11.19 5.86
C ASN A 146 17.76 10.49 7.00
N LEU A 147 17.82 9.17 7.06
CA LEU A 147 17.20 8.38 8.13
C LEU A 147 17.82 8.72 9.51
N SER A 148 19.10 9.11 9.55
CA SER A 148 19.83 9.37 10.80
C SER A 148 19.39 10.64 11.53
N ASP A 149 19.19 11.74 10.82
CA ASP A 149 19.01 13.08 11.38
C ASP A 149 17.84 13.86 10.77
N GLY A 150 17.16 13.28 9.78
CA GLY A 150 16.02 13.90 9.09
C GLY A 150 16.39 15.10 8.23
N LYS A 151 17.68 15.36 7.95
CA LYS A 151 18.04 16.44 7.00
C LYS A 151 17.50 16.14 5.63
N THR A 152 16.90 17.14 5.00
CA THR A 152 16.39 17.04 3.61
C THR A 152 17.58 16.80 2.68
N VAL A 153 17.47 15.76 1.85
CA VAL A 153 18.47 15.42 0.82
C VAL A 153 18.09 16.05 -0.50
N TRP A 154 16.83 15.92 -0.88
CA TRP A 154 16.24 16.54 -2.07
C TRP A 154 14.71 16.61 -1.95
N THR A 155 14.13 17.50 -2.73
CA THR A 155 12.69 17.59 -2.98
C THR A 155 12.45 17.57 -4.48
N LYS A 156 11.30 17.04 -4.89
CA LYS A 156 10.86 17.02 -6.27
C LYS A 156 9.37 17.31 -6.34
N GLU A 157 9.05 18.44 -6.87
CA GLU A 157 7.67 18.81 -7.16
C GLU A 157 7.06 17.82 -8.16
N ILE A 158 5.81 17.46 -7.91
CA ILE A 158 4.94 16.66 -8.78
C ILE A 158 3.62 17.42 -8.85
N PRO A 159 2.94 17.44 -10.01
CA PRO A 159 1.61 18.04 -10.10
C PRO A 159 0.68 17.46 -9.04
N GLU A 160 -0.07 18.33 -8.38
CA GLU A 160 -1.08 17.89 -7.41
C GLU A 160 -2.08 16.97 -8.09
N PRO A 161 -2.38 15.80 -7.51
CA PRO A 161 -3.31 14.85 -8.10
C PRO A 161 -4.73 15.36 -7.99
N PHE A 162 -5.48 15.18 -9.05
CA PHE A 162 -6.91 15.47 -9.07
C PHE A 162 -7.73 14.18 -9.12
N TYR A 163 -8.55 13.97 -8.11
CA TYR A 163 -9.52 12.87 -8.07
C TYR A 163 -10.94 13.43 -8.05
N LEU A 164 -11.69 13.14 -9.12
CA LEU A 164 -13.04 13.64 -9.30
C LEU A 164 -13.96 13.34 -8.12
N MET A 165 -13.81 12.16 -7.52
CA MET A 165 -14.60 11.74 -6.37
C MET A 165 -14.14 12.35 -5.04
N GLY A 166 -13.11 13.21 -5.05
CA GLY A 166 -12.58 13.82 -3.83
C GLY A 166 -11.92 12.84 -2.85
N TRP A 167 -11.60 11.61 -3.26
CA TRP A 167 -11.02 10.62 -2.36
C TRP A 167 -9.53 10.83 -2.08
N GLY A 168 -8.87 11.72 -2.84
CA GLY A 168 -7.47 12.06 -2.65
C GLY A 168 -6.50 10.95 -3.07
N SER A 169 -5.21 11.19 -2.89
CA SER A 169 -4.13 10.27 -3.23
C SER A 169 -3.96 9.19 -2.15
N ALA A 170 -3.57 7.98 -2.55
CA ALA A 170 -3.27 6.88 -1.62
C ALA A 170 -2.07 6.02 -2.05
N GLN A 171 -1.53 6.23 -3.26
CA GLN A 171 -0.39 5.47 -3.75
C GLN A 171 0.86 5.74 -2.91
N SER A 172 1.62 4.69 -2.66
CA SER A 172 2.87 4.76 -1.91
C SER A 172 4.06 4.52 -2.83
N PRO A 173 5.18 5.23 -2.64
CA PRO A 173 6.38 4.99 -3.43
C PRO A 173 7.03 3.66 -3.05
N ILE A 174 7.76 3.07 -4.01
CA ILE A 174 8.59 1.89 -3.80
C ILE A 174 10.02 2.13 -4.26
N ILE A 175 10.93 1.30 -3.81
CA ILE A 175 12.33 1.34 -4.23
C ILE A 175 12.64 0.15 -5.13
N TYR A 176 13.24 0.41 -6.29
CA TYR A 176 13.83 -0.60 -7.14
C TYR A 176 15.26 -0.24 -7.50
N LYS A 177 16.22 -1.02 -6.98
CA LYS A 177 17.66 -0.75 -7.16
C LYS A 177 18.04 0.68 -6.74
N GLY A 178 18.54 1.51 -7.67
CA GLY A 178 18.91 2.90 -7.46
C GLY A 178 17.79 3.92 -7.65
N MET A 179 16.56 3.49 -7.82
CA MET A 179 15.43 4.35 -8.17
C MET A 179 14.35 4.32 -7.11
N LEU A 180 13.70 5.46 -6.92
CA LEU A 180 12.41 5.61 -6.26
C LEU A 180 11.35 5.67 -7.35
N ILE A 181 10.36 4.79 -7.28
CA ILE A 181 9.27 4.69 -8.24
C ILE A 181 7.98 5.14 -7.56
N TYR A 182 7.21 5.99 -8.23
CA TYR A 182 5.93 6.49 -7.77
C TYR A 182 4.93 6.51 -8.93
N SER A 183 3.68 6.18 -8.63
CA SER A 183 2.56 6.27 -9.58
C SER A 183 1.52 7.25 -9.06
N GLN A 184 0.89 7.97 -9.98
CA GLN A 184 -0.24 8.85 -9.74
C GLN A 184 -1.26 8.57 -10.84
N ASP A 185 -2.24 7.72 -10.53
CA ASP A 185 -3.31 7.36 -11.45
C ASP A 185 -4.55 8.23 -11.14
N ASP A 186 -4.39 9.54 -11.29
CA ASP A 186 -5.45 10.52 -11.07
C ASP A 186 -6.42 10.62 -12.27
N ASP A 187 -7.45 11.45 -12.17
CA ASP A 187 -8.44 11.61 -13.24
C ASP A 187 -8.04 12.59 -14.36
N LEU A 188 -6.90 13.27 -14.25
CA LEU A 188 -6.44 14.26 -15.23
C LEU A 188 -5.24 13.80 -16.04
N SER A 189 -4.18 13.40 -15.38
CA SER A 189 -2.87 13.18 -15.99
C SER A 189 -2.15 12.01 -15.34
N PRO A 190 -2.73 10.80 -15.39
CA PRO A 190 -2.15 9.63 -14.74
C PRO A 190 -0.79 9.26 -15.33
N PHE A 191 0.15 8.95 -14.46
CA PHE A 191 1.51 8.56 -14.86
C PHE A 191 2.15 7.62 -13.84
N ILE A 192 3.23 6.99 -14.26
CA ILE A 192 4.21 6.34 -13.41
C ILE A 192 5.59 6.91 -13.72
N MET A 193 6.40 7.13 -12.70
CA MET A 193 7.74 7.70 -12.86
C MET A 193 8.76 7.05 -11.95
N ALA A 194 10.02 7.12 -12.35
CA ALA A 194 11.16 6.83 -11.49
C ALA A 194 12.11 8.01 -11.42
N VAL A 195 12.60 8.26 -10.22
CA VAL A 195 13.68 9.21 -9.98
C VAL A 195 14.88 8.48 -9.40
N ASP A 196 16.05 9.03 -9.65
CA ASP A 196 17.26 8.60 -8.94
C ASP A 196 17.09 8.83 -7.45
N LYS A 197 17.18 7.79 -6.64
CA LYS A 197 16.89 7.88 -5.21
C LYS A 197 17.88 8.72 -4.42
N LEU A 198 19.08 9.00 -4.97
CA LEU A 198 20.10 9.80 -4.31
C LEU A 198 19.93 11.29 -4.58
N THR A 199 19.41 11.64 -5.75
CA THR A 199 19.42 13.03 -6.26
C THR A 199 18.03 13.59 -6.58
N GLY A 200 16.98 12.76 -6.63
CA GLY A 200 15.64 13.15 -7.07
C GLY A 200 15.52 13.45 -8.59
N LYS A 201 16.62 13.29 -9.36
CA LYS A 201 16.59 13.52 -10.80
C LYS A 201 15.73 12.49 -11.52
N LEU A 202 14.88 12.94 -12.43
CA LEU A 202 14.03 12.07 -13.25
C LEU A 202 14.89 11.07 -14.03
N ARG A 203 14.55 9.79 -13.94
CA ARG A 203 15.12 8.71 -14.73
C ARG A 203 14.25 8.37 -15.93
N TRP A 204 12.96 8.21 -15.67
CA TRP A 204 11.95 7.99 -16.71
C TRP A 204 10.55 8.38 -16.17
N LYS A 205 9.65 8.71 -17.08
CA LYS A 205 8.22 8.91 -16.81
C LYS A 205 7.42 8.29 -17.96
N THR A 206 6.34 7.62 -17.62
CA THR A 206 5.42 7.01 -18.58
C THR A 206 4.01 7.49 -18.26
N ASP A 207 3.40 8.17 -19.21
CA ASP A 207 2.01 8.60 -19.10
C ASP A 207 1.07 7.39 -19.25
N ARG A 208 -0.03 7.40 -18.51
CA ARG A 208 -0.98 6.29 -18.38
C ARG A 208 -2.42 6.74 -18.61
N PRO A 209 -2.76 7.32 -19.79
CA PRO A 209 -4.04 7.98 -20.02
C PRO A 209 -5.26 7.04 -19.88
N ASP A 210 -5.03 5.73 -19.89
CA ASP A 210 -6.05 4.69 -19.75
C ASP A 210 -6.14 4.12 -18.31
N MET A 211 -5.49 4.75 -17.33
CA MET A 211 -5.42 4.27 -15.93
C MET A 211 -5.96 5.32 -14.93
N LEU A 212 -7.12 5.87 -15.23
CA LEU A 212 -7.77 6.91 -14.41
C LEU A 212 -8.31 6.35 -13.09
N ALA A 213 -8.38 7.18 -12.05
CA ALA A 213 -8.96 6.85 -10.74
C ALA A 213 -8.41 5.55 -10.11
N GLY A 214 -7.10 5.34 -10.19
CA GLY A 214 -6.41 4.22 -9.57
C GLY A 214 -5.75 4.61 -8.25
N TYR A 215 -5.76 3.68 -7.27
CA TYR A 215 -5.20 3.89 -5.93
C TYR A 215 -4.17 2.82 -5.54
N SER A 216 -3.88 1.92 -6.46
CA SER A 216 -2.99 0.78 -6.23
C SER A 216 -1.53 1.21 -6.11
N THR A 217 -0.84 0.66 -5.13
CA THR A 217 0.62 0.81 -4.99
C THR A 217 1.33 -0.15 -5.96
N PRO A 218 2.40 0.27 -6.64
CA PRO A 218 3.19 -0.61 -7.51
C PRO A 218 3.80 -1.79 -6.73
N VAL A 219 3.91 -2.95 -7.38
CA VAL A 219 4.61 -4.13 -6.86
C VAL A 219 5.58 -4.68 -7.90
N LEU A 220 6.53 -5.48 -7.47
CA LEU A 220 7.50 -6.15 -8.34
C LEU A 220 7.14 -7.63 -8.46
N CYS A 221 7.00 -8.13 -9.67
CA CYS A 221 6.79 -9.56 -9.95
C CYS A 221 7.95 -10.11 -10.76
N THR A 222 8.60 -11.15 -10.27
CA THR A 222 9.67 -11.83 -11.00
C THR A 222 9.16 -13.16 -11.52
N ALA A 223 9.18 -13.30 -12.83
CA ALA A 223 8.78 -14.51 -13.54
C ALA A 223 9.73 -14.74 -14.72
N ASN A 224 10.07 -16.01 -15.00
CA ASN A 224 10.97 -16.38 -16.10
C ASN A 224 12.31 -15.63 -16.09
N GLY A 225 12.89 -15.39 -14.89
CA GLY A 225 14.15 -14.66 -14.72
C GLY A 225 14.09 -13.15 -14.96
N ARG A 226 12.90 -12.60 -15.18
CA ARG A 226 12.68 -11.17 -15.44
C ARG A 226 11.77 -10.55 -14.37
N THR A 227 12.15 -9.38 -13.89
CA THR A 227 11.32 -8.58 -12.98
C THR A 227 10.52 -7.55 -13.76
N ASP A 228 9.21 -7.53 -13.54
CA ASP A 228 8.30 -6.52 -14.03
C ASP A 228 7.80 -5.65 -12.87
N LEU A 229 7.64 -4.36 -13.12
CA LEU A 229 6.92 -3.44 -12.25
C LEU A 229 5.44 -3.54 -12.62
N VAL A 230 4.60 -3.91 -11.68
CA VAL A 230 3.19 -4.21 -11.95
C VAL A 230 2.28 -3.26 -11.20
N LEU A 231 1.30 -2.73 -11.92
CA LEU A 231 0.19 -1.97 -11.36
C LEU A 231 -1.13 -2.53 -11.85
N ALA A 232 -2.10 -2.56 -10.95
CA ALA A 232 -3.50 -2.76 -11.27
C ALA A 232 -4.20 -1.40 -11.32
N GLY A 233 -4.99 -1.18 -12.34
CA GLY A 233 -5.74 0.06 -12.52
C GLY A 233 -6.99 -0.18 -13.35
N THR A 234 -7.52 0.87 -13.93
CA THR A 234 -8.80 0.87 -14.66
C THR A 234 -8.88 -0.25 -15.69
N GLY A 235 -9.66 -1.26 -15.37
CA GLY A 235 -9.96 -2.38 -16.26
C GLY A 235 -8.81 -3.35 -16.52
N LYS A 236 -7.61 -3.10 -16.03
CA LYS A 236 -6.46 -3.87 -16.47
C LYS A 236 -5.31 -3.92 -15.48
N TRP A 237 -4.51 -4.94 -15.63
CA TRP A 237 -3.15 -5.02 -15.11
C TRP A 237 -2.18 -4.54 -16.16
N LYS A 238 -1.13 -3.85 -15.75
CA LYS A 238 -0.02 -3.48 -16.62
C LYS A 238 1.32 -3.84 -15.98
N GLY A 239 2.18 -4.44 -16.77
CA GLY A 239 3.56 -4.71 -16.42
C GLY A 239 4.53 -3.86 -17.21
N TYR A 240 5.49 -3.26 -16.50
CA TYR A 240 6.48 -2.35 -17.07
C TYR A 240 7.89 -2.87 -16.82
N ASP A 241 8.82 -2.47 -17.65
CA ASP A 241 10.23 -2.53 -17.35
C ASP A 241 10.55 -1.56 -16.21
N PRO A 242 10.96 -2.02 -15.02
CA PRO A 242 11.22 -1.11 -13.90
C PRO A 242 12.43 -0.20 -14.12
N GLN A 243 13.30 -0.50 -15.09
CA GLN A 243 14.49 0.31 -15.40
C GLN A 243 14.17 1.46 -16.36
N THR A 244 13.23 1.27 -17.27
CA THR A 244 12.97 2.22 -18.38
C THR A 244 11.55 2.79 -18.36
N GLY A 245 10.63 2.20 -17.55
CA GLY A 245 9.22 2.55 -17.56
C GLY A 245 8.44 2.08 -18.77
N LYS A 246 9.07 1.38 -19.72
CA LYS A 246 8.41 0.89 -20.93
C LYS A 246 7.40 -0.20 -20.58
N GLU A 247 6.16 -0.04 -21.05
CA GLU A 247 5.13 -1.08 -20.92
C GLU A 247 5.57 -2.35 -21.67
N ARG A 248 5.47 -3.49 -21.00
CA ARG A 248 5.80 -4.81 -21.55
C ARG A 248 4.56 -5.62 -21.86
N TRP A 249 3.55 -5.54 -21.02
CA TRP A 249 2.33 -6.32 -21.19
C TRP A 249 1.13 -5.64 -20.51
N THR A 250 -0.05 -6.01 -20.98
CA THR A 250 -1.34 -5.65 -20.39
C THR A 250 -2.24 -6.88 -20.31
N CYS A 251 -3.10 -6.92 -19.27
CA CYS A 251 -4.13 -7.93 -19.10
C CYS A 251 -5.46 -7.24 -18.79
N ASN A 252 -6.41 -7.29 -19.72
CA ASN A 252 -7.67 -6.53 -19.70
C ASN A 252 -8.78 -7.32 -19.02
N THR A 253 -8.65 -7.56 -17.71
CA THR A 253 -9.55 -8.43 -16.96
C THR A 253 -10.07 -7.81 -15.66
N LEU A 254 -9.70 -6.57 -15.35
CA LEU A 254 -10.11 -5.90 -14.13
C LEU A 254 -11.34 -5.00 -14.33
N LEU A 255 -11.77 -4.43 -13.23
CA LEU A 255 -12.88 -3.50 -13.13
C LEU A 255 -12.37 -2.07 -12.95
N ARG A 256 -13.27 -1.10 -13.00
CA ARG A 256 -12.97 0.31 -12.71
C ARG A 256 -12.66 0.51 -11.22
N THR A 257 -11.85 1.54 -10.93
CA THR A 257 -11.54 2.01 -9.57
C THR A 257 -10.88 0.93 -8.69
N ILE A 258 -9.62 0.70 -8.95
CA ILE A 258 -8.83 -0.26 -8.17
C ILE A 258 -8.24 0.45 -6.96
N MET A 259 -8.70 0.06 -5.76
CA MET A 259 -8.20 0.60 -4.49
C MET A 259 -7.23 -0.37 -3.80
N THR A 260 -7.30 -1.64 -4.15
CA THR A 260 -6.44 -2.67 -3.57
C THR A 260 -5.09 -2.75 -4.27
N THR A 261 -4.06 -3.07 -3.51
CA THR A 261 -2.71 -3.33 -4.03
C THR A 261 -2.57 -4.81 -4.35
N PRO A 262 -1.98 -5.18 -5.49
CA PRO A 262 -1.67 -6.57 -5.80
C PRO A 262 -0.79 -7.22 -4.75
N VAL A 263 -1.01 -8.51 -4.51
CA VAL A 263 -0.14 -9.33 -3.67
C VAL A 263 0.62 -10.30 -4.56
N VAL A 264 1.92 -10.38 -4.38
CA VAL A 264 2.79 -11.25 -5.17
C VAL A 264 3.21 -12.46 -4.33
N ALA A 265 3.04 -13.65 -4.90
CA ALA A 265 3.57 -14.89 -4.34
C ALA A 265 4.20 -15.72 -5.46
N GLY A 266 5.52 -15.84 -5.43
CA GLY A 266 6.29 -16.46 -6.52
C GLY A 266 6.14 -15.64 -7.83
N ASP A 267 5.73 -16.31 -8.88
CA ASP A 267 5.48 -15.72 -10.20
C ASP A 267 4.02 -15.30 -10.43
N LYS A 268 3.18 -15.38 -9.39
CA LYS A 268 1.75 -15.07 -9.45
C LYS A 268 1.41 -13.80 -8.70
N MET A 269 0.36 -13.14 -9.18
CA MET A 269 -0.17 -11.91 -8.60
C MET A 269 -1.67 -12.05 -8.37
N TYR A 270 -2.13 -11.52 -7.25
CA TYR A 270 -3.50 -11.70 -6.76
C TYR A 270 -4.12 -10.34 -6.44
N LEU A 271 -5.38 -10.19 -6.77
CA LEU A 271 -6.14 -8.97 -6.51
C LEU A 271 -7.58 -9.30 -6.13
N SER A 272 -8.17 -8.45 -5.32
CA SER A 272 -9.58 -8.47 -4.96
C SER A 272 -10.16 -7.10 -5.26
N VAL A 273 -11.24 -7.05 -6.03
CA VAL A 273 -11.87 -5.80 -6.45
C VAL A 273 -13.38 -5.90 -6.30
N GLN A 274 -13.97 -4.86 -5.74
CA GLN A 274 -15.40 -4.57 -5.87
C GLN A 274 -15.53 -3.17 -6.47
N SER A 275 -16.23 -3.04 -7.55
CA SER A 275 -16.39 -1.77 -8.27
C SER A 275 -17.81 -1.58 -8.77
N TYR A 276 -18.24 -0.34 -8.82
CA TYR A 276 -19.50 0.06 -9.46
C TYR A 276 -19.37 0.13 -10.99
N GLY A 277 -18.15 0.26 -11.51
CA GLY A 277 -17.88 0.39 -12.95
C GLY A 277 -18.15 1.77 -13.51
N ASP A 278 -17.81 1.91 -14.79
CA ASP A 278 -18.12 3.09 -15.62
C ASP A 278 -19.39 2.87 -16.44
N THR A 279 -20.22 1.92 -16.08
CA THR A 279 -21.44 1.77 -16.87
C THR A 279 -22.08 3.12 -17.02
N ALA A 280 -22.32 3.50 -18.25
CA ALA A 280 -22.65 4.78 -18.88
C ALA A 280 -23.47 5.83 -18.07
N ARG A 281 -23.65 5.63 -16.84
CA ARG A 281 -24.50 6.46 -15.97
C ARG A 281 -23.81 6.88 -14.68
N VAL A 282 -22.80 6.16 -14.17
CA VAL A 282 -22.30 6.41 -12.82
C VAL A 282 -21.44 7.69 -12.78
N LEU A 283 -20.49 7.84 -13.68
CA LEU A 283 -19.63 9.04 -13.71
C LEU A 283 -20.43 10.27 -14.11
N LYS A 284 -21.25 10.16 -15.14
CA LYS A 284 -22.15 11.19 -15.59
C LYS A 284 -23.16 11.62 -14.51
N PHE A 285 -23.83 10.68 -13.86
CA PHE A 285 -24.71 10.97 -12.74
C PHE A 285 -23.96 11.59 -11.57
N ALA A 286 -22.79 11.10 -11.24
CA ALA A 286 -21.97 11.65 -10.17
C ALA A 286 -21.53 13.10 -10.50
N LEU A 287 -21.10 13.37 -11.71
CA LEU A 287 -20.75 14.70 -12.16
C LEU A 287 -21.93 15.66 -12.10
N LEU A 288 -23.06 15.28 -12.67
CA LEU A 288 -24.28 16.08 -12.61
C LEU A 288 -24.79 16.23 -11.18
N GLN A 289 -24.72 15.22 -10.34
CA GLN A 289 -25.16 15.31 -8.95
C GLN A 289 -24.26 16.19 -8.07
N TRP A 290 -22.95 16.26 -8.35
CA TRP A 290 -22.00 16.93 -7.46
C TRP A 290 -21.44 18.23 -8.01
N LYS A 291 -21.48 18.44 -9.31
CA LYS A 291 -20.90 19.60 -9.97
C LYS A 291 -21.96 20.52 -10.60
N ASP A 292 -23.06 20.00 -11.05
CA ASP A 292 -24.20 20.80 -11.53
C ASP A 292 -24.85 21.53 -10.35
N THR A 293 -24.33 22.71 -10.06
CA THR A 293 -24.74 23.51 -8.89
C THR A 293 -26.03 24.27 -9.14
N ASN A 294 -26.31 24.56 -10.41
CA ASN A 294 -27.52 25.29 -10.83
C ASN A 294 -28.68 24.36 -11.19
N GLN A 295 -28.44 23.04 -11.24
CA GLN A 295 -29.41 21.96 -11.53
C GLN A 295 -30.07 22.06 -12.91
N ASP A 296 -29.32 22.52 -13.91
CA ASP A 296 -29.80 22.61 -15.28
C ASP A 296 -29.50 21.33 -16.12
N ASN A 297 -28.93 20.31 -15.51
CA ASN A 297 -28.48 19.06 -16.12
C ASN A 297 -27.39 19.23 -17.19
N LYS A 298 -26.61 20.28 -17.10
CA LYS A 298 -25.43 20.56 -17.91
C LYS A 298 -24.26 20.85 -16.98
N LEU A 299 -23.08 20.92 -17.52
CA LEU A 299 -21.88 21.35 -16.81
C LEU A 299 -21.20 22.47 -17.58
N ASP A 300 -20.96 23.59 -16.95
CA ASP A 300 -20.15 24.66 -17.47
C ASP A 300 -18.81 24.81 -16.71
N MET A 301 -17.91 25.65 -17.21
CA MET A 301 -16.61 25.85 -16.57
C MET A 301 -16.67 26.59 -15.23
N THR A 302 -17.78 27.20 -14.86
CA THR A 302 -17.95 27.82 -13.54
C THR A 302 -18.26 26.80 -12.46
N GLU A 303 -18.79 25.65 -12.87
CA GLU A 303 -19.15 24.52 -12.03
C GLU A 303 -18.01 23.49 -11.90
N LEU A 304 -17.04 23.57 -12.79
CA LEU A 304 -15.91 22.66 -12.84
C LEU A 304 -14.63 23.32 -12.32
N ASP A 305 -13.74 22.52 -11.74
CA ASP A 305 -12.41 22.97 -11.37
C ASP A 305 -11.63 23.43 -12.62
N PRO A 306 -10.87 24.56 -12.57
CA PRO A 306 -10.03 25.03 -13.66
C PRO A 306 -9.10 23.98 -14.26
N ALA A 307 -8.70 22.97 -13.50
CA ALA A 307 -7.93 21.84 -13.98
C ALA A 307 -8.61 21.04 -15.10
N PHE A 308 -9.94 21.12 -15.21
CA PHE A 308 -10.72 20.46 -16.27
C PHE A 308 -10.77 21.24 -17.59
N ALA A 309 -10.29 22.47 -17.67
CA ALA A 309 -10.44 23.33 -18.85
C ALA A 309 -10.04 22.64 -20.17
N LYS A 310 -8.97 21.85 -20.16
CA LYS A 310 -8.54 21.08 -21.34
C LYS A 310 -9.51 19.96 -21.71
N LYS A 311 -10.00 19.23 -20.72
CA LYS A 311 -10.97 18.15 -20.93
C LYS A 311 -12.32 18.71 -21.38
N PHE A 312 -12.75 19.78 -20.73
CA PHE A 312 -13.96 20.52 -21.11
C PHE A 312 -13.93 20.93 -22.59
N LYS A 313 -12.88 21.66 -22.97
CA LYS A 313 -12.70 22.10 -24.38
C LYS A 313 -12.70 20.96 -25.39
N ASN A 314 -12.21 19.79 -25.00
CA ASN A 314 -12.18 18.62 -25.88
C ASN A 314 -13.53 17.89 -25.92
N GLY A 315 -14.33 18.01 -24.88
CA GLY A 315 -15.67 17.41 -24.75
C GLY A 315 -16.78 18.24 -25.39
N ASP A 316 -16.70 19.56 -25.23
CA ASP A 316 -17.61 20.55 -25.82
C ASP A 316 -17.44 20.57 -27.36
N LYS A 317 -18.20 19.71 -28.04
CA LYS A 317 -18.06 19.46 -29.46
C LYS A 317 -18.75 20.50 -30.32
N ASP A 318 -19.90 20.99 -29.89
CA ASP A 318 -20.68 22.00 -30.58
C ASP A 318 -20.27 23.41 -30.19
N LYS A 319 -19.41 23.55 -29.17
CA LYS A 319 -18.85 24.82 -28.67
C LYS A 319 -19.90 25.77 -28.11
N ASP A 320 -20.94 25.23 -27.51
CA ASP A 320 -21.99 26.03 -26.86
C ASP A 320 -21.62 26.50 -25.45
N GLY A 321 -20.48 26.01 -24.90
CA GLY A 321 -19.97 26.37 -23.59
C GLY A 321 -20.51 25.51 -22.47
N PHE A 322 -21.21 24.44 -22.79
CA PHE A 322 -21.74 23.46 -21.85
C PHE A 322 -21.28 22.05 -22.23
N LEU A 323 -21.28 21.15 -21.27
CA LEU A 323 -21.18 19.71 -21.52
C LEU A 323 -22.51 19.05 -21.18
N VAL A 324 -23.13 18.46 -22.17
CA VAL A 324 -24.34 17.65 -22.02
C VAL A 324 -23.99 16.17 -22.21
N GLU A 325 -24.84 15.33 -21.75
CA GLU A 325 -24.81 13.85 -21.83
C GLU A 325 -23.60 13.19 -22.50
N ASP A 326 -23.57 13.13 -23.83
CA ASP A 326 -22.50 12.46 -24.58
C ASP A 326 -21.18 13.25 -24.56
N GLU A 327 -21.26 14.55 -24.33
CA GLU A 327 -20.08 15.42 -24.20
C GLU A 327 -19.42 15.26 -22.84
N ILE A 328 -20.19 15.04 -21.76
CA ILE A 328 -19.65 14.67 -20.47
C ILE A 328 -18.89 13.35 -20.60
N ASP A 329 -19.47 12.36 -21.26
CA ASP A 329 -18.82 11.10 -21.53
C ASP A 329 -17.53 11.28 -22.36
N ALA A 330 -17.59 12.09 -23.41
CA ALA A 330 -16.44 12.39 -24.27
C ALA A 330 -15.33 13.17 -23.52
N ALA A 331 -15.68 14.07 -22.63
CA ALA A 331 -14.74 14.88 -21.85
C ALA A 331 -13.99 14.05 -20.80
N PHE A 332 -14.69 13.17 -20.09
CA PHE A 332 -14.20 12.50 -18.89
C PHE A 332 -13.94 11.00 -19.07
N GLN A 333 -14.44 10.40 -20.13
CA GLN A 333 -14.20 8.99 -20.45
C GLN A 333 -13.45 8.88 -21.78
N ALA A 334 -12.26 8.34 -21.75
CA ALA A 334 -11.58 8.01 -22.99
C ALA A 334 -12.34 6.88 -23.70
N PRO A 335 -12.66 7.03 -25.00
CA PRO A 335 -13.26 5.95 -25.79
C PRO A 335 -12.45 4.66 -25.64
N GLY A 336 -13.08 3.54 -25.30
CA GLY A 336 -12.42 2.26 -25.04
C GLY A 336 -11.96 2.02 -23.59
N ASN A 337 -12.11 2.99 -22.71
CA ASN A 337 -11.78 2.85 -21.28
C ASN A 337 -13.01 2.67 -20.38
N MET A 338 -14.18 2.48 -20.96
CA MET A 338 -15.39 2.17 -20.20
C MET A 338 -15.30 0.74 -19.66
N VAL A 339 -15.26 0.62 -18.35
CA VAL A 339 -15.10 -0.67 -17.67
C VAL A 339 -16.30 -0.96 -16.79
N GLY A 340 -16.84 -2.15 -16.95
CA GLY A 340 -17.98 -2.61 -16.15
C GLY A 340 -17.67 -2.66 -14.66
N GLY A 341 -18.74 -2.59 -13.86
CA GLY A 341 -18.70 -2.86 -12.43
C GLY A 341 -18.87 -4.34 -12.14
N GLY A 342 -18.68 -4.71 -10.87
CA GLY A 342 -18.84 -6.07 -10.40
C GLY A 342 -17.90 -6.44 -9.26
N ASN A 343 -17.74 -7.72 -9.09
CA ASN A 343 -16.89 -8.34 -8.07
C ASN A 343 -15.91 -9.28 -8.74
N ILE A 344 -14.64 -9.16 -8.42
CA ILE A 344 -13.61 -10.05 -8.93
C ILE A 344 -12.57 -10.36 -7.86
N ILE A 345 -12.18 -11.63 -7.76
CA ILE A 345 -10.97 -12.07 -7.09
C ILE A 345 -10.19 -12.84 -8.14
N GLN A 346 -8.98 -12.43 -8.41
CA GLN A 346 -8.23 -12.96 -9.56
C GLN A 346 -6.79 -13.27 -9.23
N CYS A 347 -6.28 -14.32 -9.86
CA CYS A 347 -4.87 -14.65 -9.93
C CYS A 347 -4.40 -14.59 -11.38
N ILE A 348 -3.32 -13.85 -11.64
CA ILE A 348 -2.63 -13.86 -12.93
C ILE A 348 -1.17 -14.25 -12.76
N ARG A 349 -0.55 -14.75 -13.83
CA ARG A 349 0.87 -15.06 -13.90
C ARG A 349 1.65 -13.86 -14.42
N GLY A 350 2.86 -13.64 -13.90
CA GLY A 350 3.80 -12.65 -14.42
C GLY A 350 4.58 -13.11 -15.66
N GLY A 351 5.44 -12.24 -16.18
CA GLY A 351 6.42 -12.57 -17.22
C GLY A 351 5.91 -12.50 -18.67
N GLY A 352 4.74 -11.90 -18.91
CA GLY A 352 4.14 -11.77 -20.22
C GLY A 352 4.77 -10.73 -21.14
N MET A 353 4.31 -10.69 -22.39
CA MET A 353 4.61 -9.67 -23.42
C MET A 353 3.37 -9.37 -24.24
N GLY A 354 3.11 -8.08 -24.51
CA GLY A 354 1.92 -7.64 -25.26
C GLY A 354 0.61 -7.88 -24.50
N ASP A 355 -0.46 -8.17 -25.18
CA ASP A 355 -1.75 -8.50 -24.54
C ASP A 355 -1.74 -9.95 -24.05
N VAL A 356 -1.78 -10.13 -22.75
CA VAL A 356 -1.76 -11.43 -22.08
C VAL A 356 -3.11 -11.87 -21.52
N THR A 357 -4.17 -11.17 -21.87
CA THR A 357 -5.52 -11.38 -21.35
C THR A 357 -5.98 -12.84 -21.45
N LYS A 358 -5.69 -13.51 -22.56
CA LYS A 358 -6.11 -14.89 -22.81
C LYS A 358 -5.13 -15.95 -22.29
N THR A 359 -3.94 -15.57 -21.82
CA THR A 359 -2.85 -16.54 -21.56
C THR A 359 -2.34 -16.52 -20.13
N HIS A 360 -2.55 -15.44 -19.37
CA HIS A 360 -1.94 -15.27 -18.04
C HIS A 360 -2.92 -15.32 -16.87
N VAL A 361 -4.23 -15.31 -17.12
CA VAL A 361 -5.21 -15.55 -16.07
C VAL A 361 -5.10 -17.00 -15.62
N VAL A 362 -4.76 -17.20 -14.34
CA VAL A 362 -4.67 -18.54 -13.73
C VAL A 362 -6.06 -18.99 -13.27
N TRP A 363 -6.74 -18.12 -12.54
CA TRP A 363 -8.13 -18.29 -12.14
C TRP A 363 -8.81 -16.96 -11.87
N ASN A 364 -10.12 -16.95 -11.99
CA ASN A 364 -10.97 -15.80 -11.77
C ASN A 364 -12.24 -16.20 -11.02
N LEU A 365 -12.61 -15.45 -9.99
CA LEU A 365 -13.80 -15.69 -9.18
C LEU A 365 -14.70 -14.48 -9.23
N ASP A 366 -15.75 -14.59 -10.03
CA ASP A 366 -16.80 -13.59 -10.14
C ASP A 366 -17.85 -13.77 -9.03
N ASN A 367 -18.53 -12.70 -8.64
CA ASN A 367 -19.66 -12.73 -7.70
C ASN A 367 -19.37 -13.37 -6.33
N LYS A 368 -18.10 -13.54 -5.97
CA LYS A 368 -17.70 -13.89 -4.60
C LYS A 368 -17.76 -12.62 -3.73
N ALA A 369 -17.30 -12.68 -2.50
CA ALA A 369 -17.31 -11.55 -1.56
C ALA A 369 -15.92 -10.86 -1.51
N PRO A 370 -15.53 -10.08 -2.53
CA PRO A 370 -14.22 -9.44 -2.56
C PRO A 370 -14.14 -8.29 -1.55
N SER A 371 -12.93 -7.95 -1.14
CA SER A 371 -12.65 -6.65 -0.55
C SER A 371 -12.58 -5.57 -1.63
N ASN A 372 -12.89 -4.33 -1.27
CA ASN A 372 -12.83 -3.19 -2.19
C ASN A 372 -11.69 -2.22 -1.88
N ILE A 373 -11.28 -2.08 -0.62
CA ILE A 373 -10.22 -1.17 -0.18
C ILE A 373 -9.07 -1.95 0.47
N SER A 374 -9.40 -2.81 1.44
CA SER A 374 -8.45 -3.68 2.10
C SER A 374 -7.84 -4.68 1.10
N SER A 375 -6.54 -4.62 0.90
CA SER A 375 -5.84 -5.57 0.01
C SER A 375 -5.80 -6.96 0.63
N PRO A 376 -5.90 -8.04 -0.15
CA PRO A 376 -5.80 -9.39 0.37
C PRO A 376 -4.38 -9.69 0.91
N VAL A 377 -4.22 -10.79 1.64
CA VAL A 377 -2.92 -11.30 2.06
C VAL A 377 -2.82 -12.79 1.72
N ILE A 378 -1.60 -13.25 1.40
CA ILE A 378 -1.34 -14.66 1.13
C ILE A 378 -0.36 -15.18 2.17
N ALA A 379 -0.76 -16.25 2.84
CA ALA A 379 0.09 -16.97 3.77
C ALA A 379 -0.28 -18.47 3.77
N ASP A 380 0.72 -19.34 3.84
CA ASP A 380 0.57 -20.81 3.75
C ASP A 380 -0.29 -21.26 2.55
N GLY A 381 -0.06 -20.68 1.39
CA GLY A 381 -0.81 -21.05 0.18
C GLY A 381 -2.28 -20.63 0.19
N ARG A 382 -2.72 -19.82 1.16
CA ARG A 382 -4.11 -19.33 1.27
C ARG A 382 -4.19 -17.85 1.05
N LEU A 383 -5.13 -17.44 0.21
CA LEU A 383 -5.54 -16.05 0.05
C LEU A 383 -6.61 -15.74 1.10
N PHE A 384 -6.35 -14.78 1.96
CA PHE A 384 -7.31 -14.26 2.95
C PHE A 384 -7.70 -12.83 2.61
N LEU A 385 -8.97 -12.53 2.78
CA LEU A 385 -9.51 -11.16 2.63
C LEU A 385 -10.63 -10.87 3.62
N VAL A 386 -10.82 -9.59 3.88
CA VAL A 386 -11.89 -9.05 4.73
C VAL A 386 -12.47 -7.80 4.10
N LYS A 387 -13.76 -7.57 4.29
CA LYS A 387 -14.48 -6.39 3.79
C LYS A 387 -15.43 -5.81 4.83
N LYS A 388 -16.08 -4.71 4.47
CA LYS A 388 -17.12 -4.04 5.28
C LYS A 388 -18.05 -5.04 5.95
N GLY A 389 -18.34 -4.78 7.23
CA GLY A 389 -19.17 -5.64 8.08
C GLY A 389 -18.45 -6.90 8.58
N GLY A 390 -17.13 -6.98 8.46
CA GLY A 390 -16.32 -8.11 8.91
C GLY A 390 -16.53 -9.39 8.10
N ILE A 391 -17.06 -9.26 6.90
CA ILE A 391 -17.23 -10.42 6.01
C ILE A 391 -15.86 -10.81 5.49
N SER A 392 -15.45 -12.03 5.78
CA SER A 392 -14.16 -12.58 5.39
C SER A 392 -14.31 -13.82 4.53
N ALA A 393 -13.26 -14.11 3.77
CA ALA A 393 -13.16 -15.30 2.93
C ALA A 393 -11.71 -15.77 2.83
N SER A 394 -11.53 -17.06 2.56
CA SER A 394 -10.24 -17.66 2.28
C SER A 394 -10.37 -18.61 1.09
N PHE A 395 -9.37 -18.56 0.23
CA PHE A 395 -9.27 -19.37 -0.98
C PHE A 395 -7.90 -20.03 -1.06
N ASP A 396 -7.83 -21.19 -1.68
CA ASP A 396 -6.55 -21.75 -2.10
C ASP A 396 -5.90 -20.82 -3.13
N ALA A 397 -4.69 -20.38 -2.87
CA ALA A 397 -4.02 -19.40 -3.73
C ALA A 397 -3.62 -20.00 -5.09
N GLN A 398 -3.42 -21.31 -5.17
CA GLN A 398 -3.02 -21.98 -6.40
C GLN A 398 -4.20 -22.22 -7.34
N THR A 399 -5.33 -22.68 -6.79
CA THR A 399 -6.49 -23.14 -7.57
C THR A 399 -7.66 -22.15 -7.59
N GLY A 400 -7.74 -21.25 -6.62
CA GLY A 400 -8.90 -20.38 -6.39
C GLY A 400 -10.06 -21.09 -5.70
N GLU A 401 -9.91 -22.34 -5.30
CA GLU A 401 -10.95 -23.09 -4.58
C GLU A 401 -11.30 -22.41 -3.26
N THR A 402 -12.59 -22.35 -2.96
CA THR A 402 -13.08 -21.74 -1.73
C THR A 402 -12.78 -22.65 -0.54
N ILE A 403 -11.91 -22.20 0.37
CA ILE A 403 -11.68 -22.87 1.65
C ILE A 403 -12.85 -22.55 2.59
N TRP A 404 -13.15 -21.25 2.75
CA TRP A 404 -14.38 -20.78 3.38
C TRP A 404 -14.74 -19.38 2.88
N MET A 405 -16.04 -19.02 2.93
CA MET A 405 -16.55 -17.78 2.39
C MET A 405 -17.68 -17.22 3.24
N ARG A 406 -17.79 -15.88 3.26
CA ARG A 406 -18.83 -15.12 3.96
C ARG A 406 -18.92 -15.43 5.46
N LYS A 407 -17.82 -15.92 6.06
CA LYS A 407 -17.71 -16.01 7.51
C LYS A 407 -17.52 -14.61 8.08
N ARG A 408 -18.17 -14.33 9.20
CA ARG A 408 -18.15 -13.00 9.79
C ARG A 408 -17.19 -12.94 10.97
N ILE A 409 -16.19 -12.07 10.86
CA ILE A 409 -15.43 -11.61 11.99
C ILE A 409 -16.32 -10.64 12.77
N ARG A 410 -16.62 -10.92 14.03
CA ARG A 410 -17.55 -10.15 14.87
C ARG A 410 -17.05 -8.73 15.12
N ASN A 411 -17.21 -7.88 14.16
CA ASN A 411 -17.04 -6.45 14.25
C ASN A 411 -17.70 -5.81 13.02
N PHE A 412 -18.60 -4.85 13.22
CA PHE A 412 -19.51 -4.35 12.20
C PHE A 412 -19.02 -3.06 11.52
N GLY A 413 -17.72 -2.72 11.66
CA GLY A 413 -17.14 -1.53 11.04
C GLY A 413 -16.70 -1.73 9.58
N ASN A 414 -16.12 -0.68 9.02
CA ASN A 414 -15.38 -0.75 7.77
C ASN A 414 -13.98 -1.32 7.99
N TYR A 415 -13.39 -1.87 6.94
CA TYR A 415 -12.01 -2.35 6.93
C TYR A 415 -11.26 -1.67 5.80
N TYR A 416 -10.58 -0.57 6.11
CA TYR A 416 -9.70 0.15 5.19
C TYR A 416 -8.27 -0.41 5.26
N ALA A 417 -7.79 -0.67 6.47
CA ALA A 417 -6.52 -1.33 6.68
C ALA A 417 -6.48 -2.73 6.03
N SER A 418 -5.37 -3.07 5.44
CA SER A 418 -5.14 -4.41 4.92
C SER A 418 -4.71 -5.36 6.04
N PRO A 419 -5.12 -6.64 6.04
CA PRO A 419 -4.62 -7.63 6.98
C PRO A 419 -3.11 -7.82 6.83
N VAL A 420 -2.45 -8.09 7.96
CA VAL A 420 -1.04 -8.44 8.01
C VAL A 420 -0.84 -9.75 8.76
N VAL A 421 0.19 -10.50 8.38
CA VAL A 421 0.43 -11.87 8.88
C VAL A 421 1.80 -11.97 9.50
N GLY A 422 1.89 -12.64 10.63
CA GLY A 422 3.14 -13.03 11.29
C GLY A 422 2.88 -14.04 12.39
N ASP A 423 3.84 -14.93 12.64
CA ASP A 423 3.81 -15.89 13.75
C ASP A 423 2.50 -16.71 13.80
N GLY A 424 2.02 -17.18 12.65
CA GLY A 424 0.79 -17.99 12.55
C GLY A 424 -0.51 -17.21 12.84
N LYS A 425 -0.47 -15.89 12.82
CA LYS A 425 -1.60 -15.01 13.13
C LYS A 425 -1.86 -14.02 12.01
N ILE A 426 -3.12 -13.69 11.79
CA ILE A 426 -3.58 -12.63 10.89
C ILE A 426 -4.16 -11.51 11.76
N TYR A 427 -3.63 -10.31 11.63
CA TYR A 427 -4.12 -9.11 12.31
C TYR A 427 -5.02 -8.33 11.36
N VAL A 428 -6.26 -8.14 11.75
CA VAL A 428 -7.30 -7.49 10.97
C VAL A 428 -7.75 -6.23 11.70
N THR A 429 -7.47 -5.08 11.14
CA THR A 429 -7.72 -3.78 11.76
C THR A 429 -9.00 -3.15 11.23
N GLY A 430 -9.93 -2.85 12.09
CA GLY A 430 -11.20 -2.19 11.77
C GLY A 430 -11.16 -0.69 12.05
N GLU A 431 -11.86 0.08 11.22
CA GLU A 431 -12.00 1.54 11.34
C GLU A 431 -12.46 1.98 12.75
N ASN A 432 -13.29 1.19 13.40
CA ASN A 432 -13.82 1.47 14.73
C ASN A 432 -12.83 1.17 15.88
N GLY A 433 -11.52 1.03 15.60
CA GLY A 433 -10.48 0.88 16.61
C GLY A 433 -10.21 -0.55 17.05
N PHE A 434 -10.96 -1.54 16.56
CA PHE A 434 -10.69 -2.92 16.94
C PHE A 434 -9.62 -3.56 16.04
N VAL A 435 -8.65 -4.21 16.67
CA VAL A 435 -7.69 -5.11 16.02
C VAL A 435 -8.01 -6.55 16.41
N ILE A 436 -8.43 -7.32 15.43
CA ILE A 436 -8.86 -8.69 15.62
C ILE A 436 -7.72 -9.62 15.23
N VAL A 437 -7.38 -10.54 16.10
CA VAL A 437 -6.36 -11.56 15.84
C VAL A 437 -7.05 -12.84 15.42
N VAL A 438 -6.76 -13.28 14.22
CA VAL A 438 -7.28 -14.51 13.62
C VAL A 438 -6.14 -15.51 13.50
N LYS A 439 -6.39 -16.76 13.84
CA LYS A 439 -5.42 -17.84 13.63
C LYS A 439 -5.27 -18.12 12.14
N GLN A 440 -4.04 -18.18 11.69
CA GLN A 440 -3.75 -18.63 10.33
C GLN A 440 -4.09 -20.12 10.19
N GLY A 441 -4.95 -20.47 9.25
CA GLY A 441 -5.39 -21.84 9.10
C GLY A 441 -6.50 -22.06 8.07
N PRO A 442 -7.00 -23.30 7.94
CA PRO A 442 -8.07 -23.63 7.01
C PRO A 442 -9.46 -23.23 7.51
N GLU A 443 -9.57 -22.79 8.76
CA GLU A 443 -10.83 -22.35 9.35
C GLU A 443 -10.71 -20.92 9.88
N LEU A 444 -11.83 -20.21 9.96
CA LEU A 444 -11.89 -18.92 10.64
C LEU A 444 -11.96 -19.16 12.16
N GLU A 445 -10.85 -18.94 12.84
CA GLU A 445 -10.74 -18.97 14.29
C GLU A 445 -10.28 -17.60 14.79
N VAL A 446 -11.16 -16.88 15.47
CA VAL A 446 -10.85 -15.60 16.11
C VAL A 446 -10.22 -15.89 17.47
N LEU A 447 -8.97 -15.48 17.64
CA LEU A 447 -8.22 -15.67 18.91
C LEU A 447 -8.53 -14.58 19.92
N GLU A 448 -8.60 -13.32 19.45
CA GLU A 448 -8.82 -12.18 20.34
C GLU A 448 -9.39 -10.98 19.57
N LYS A 449 -10.06 -10.09 20.31
CA LYS A 449 -10.56 -8.80 19.83
C LYS A 449 -10.02 -7.70 20.74
N ASN A 450 -9.06 -6.96 20.24
CA ASN A 450 -8.33 -5.93 20.96
C ASN A 450 -8.90 -4.54 20.64
N ASP A 451 -9.16 -3.72 21.66
CA ASP A 451 -9.74 -2.39 21.52
C ASP A 451 -8.65 -1.31 21.70
N MET A 452 -8.44 -0.51 20.68
CA MET A 452 -7.52 0.64 20.70
C MET A 452 -8.21 1.95 21.06
N GLN A 453 -9.54 1.94 21.22
CA GLN A 453 -10.40 3.08 21.60
C GLN A 453 -10.32 4.30 20.65
N GLU A 454 -9.64 4.18 19.53
CA GLU A 454 -9.50 5.21 18.53
C GLU A 454 -9.52 4.59 17.13
N SER A 455 -10.06 5.30 16.15
CA SER A 455 -10.15 4.84 14.76
C SER A 455 -8.80 4.36 14.22
N CYS A 456 -8.80 3.17 13.59
CA CYS A 456 -7.62 2.53 13.00
C CYS A 456 -7.85 2.29 11.51
N ILE A 457 -7.27 3.13 10.66
CA ILE A 457 -7.40 3.07 9.20
C ILE A 457 -6.09 2.61 8.56
N ALA A 458 -4.97 2.93 9.18
CA ALA A 458 -3.65 2.54 8.72
C ALA A 458 -3.42 1.03 8.85
N THR A 459 -2.77 0.45 7.85
CA THR A 459 -2.31 -0.95 7.92
C THR A 459 -1.19 -1.08 8.95
N PRO A 460 -1.27 -2.02 9.91
CA PRO A 460 -0.20 -2.24 10.88
C PRO A 460 1.11 -2.68 10.24
N ALA A 461 2.21 -2.47 10.95
CA ALA A 461 3.52 -3.00 10.59
C ALA A 461 3.98 -4.05 11.60
N ILE A 462 4.73 -5.04 11.14
CA ILE A 462 5.28 -6.12 11.96
C ILE A 462 6.79 -6.14 11.81
N ALA A 463 7.52 -6.03 12.92
CA ALA A 463 8.96 -6.21 12.90
C ALA A 463 9.50 -6.59 14.29
N ASN A 464 10.46 -7.50 14.35
CA ASN A 464 11.19 -7.88 15.56
C ASN A 464 10.27 -8.32 16.72
N GLY A 465 9.24 -9.12 16.43
CA GLY A 465 8.27 -9.62 17.41
C GLY A 465 7.30 -8.57 17.95
N ARG A 466 7.16 -7.44 17.27
CA ARG A 466 6.32 -6.31 17.67
C ARG A 466 5.32 -5.95 16.59
N LEU A 467 4.17 -5.42 17.04
CA LEU A 467 3.18 -4.75 16.20
C LEU A 467 3.32 -3.24 16.37
N TYR A 468 3.31 -2.54 15.26
CA TYR A 468 3.24 -1.09 15.23
C TYR A 468 1.88 -0.71 14.65
N ILE A 469 1.01 -0.18 15.52
CA ILE A 469 -0.37 0.16 15.19
C ILE A 469 -0.50 1.68 15.22
N ARG A 470 -1.01 2.24 14.12
CA ARG A 470 -1.39 3.62 14.05
C ARG A 470 -2.90 3.74 14.18
N THR A 471 -3.35 4.47 15.18
CA THR A 471 -4.69 5.05 15.26
C THR A 471 -4.72 6.40 14.53
N LEU A 472 -5.83 7.08 14.52
CA LEU A 472 -5.93 8.35 13.82
C LEU A 472 -4.86 9.36 14.26
N ASN A 473 -4.62 9.48 15.58
CA ASN A 473 -3.70 10.48 16.15
C ASN A 473 -2.46 9.89 16.83
N LYS A 474 -2.44 8.60 17.14
CA LYS A 474 -1.37 7.96 17.92
C LYS A 474 -0.67 6.85 17.16
N LEU A 475 0.56 6.60 17.57
CA LEU A 475 1.34 5.44 17.15
C LEU A 475 1.70 4.60 18.39
N TYR A 476 1.42 3.32 18.32
CA TYR A 476 1.68 2.33 19.37
C TYR A 476 2.71 1.31 18.92
N CYS A 477 3.57 0.90 19.82
CA CYS A 477 4.37 -0.30 19.73
C CYS A 477 3.85 -1.32 20.73
N ILE A 478 3.34 -2.42 20.23
CA ILE A 478 2.75 -3.50 21.03
C ILE A 478 3.68 -4.71 20.97
N SER A 479 3.92 -5.31 22.14
CA SER A 479 4.71 -6.54 22.26
C SER A 479 4.13 -7.41 23.37
N LYS A 480 4.33 -8.69 23.29
CA LYS A 480 4.06 -9.57 24.41
C LYS A 480 5.04 -9.24 25.55
N GLU A 481 4.54 -9.05 26.79
CA GLU A 481 5.42 -8.95 27.94
C GLU A 481 6.32 -10.19 28.04
N GLU A 482 7.62 -9.98 28.16
CA GLU A 482 8.53 -11.04 28.60
C GLU A 482 8.27 -11.21 30.12
N LYS A 483 7.66 -12.36 30.48
CA LYS A 483 7.50 -12.76 31.89
C LYS A 483 8.81 -13.28 32.42
#